data_333788cde35935aa7291b1310644f669
#
_entry.id   333788cde35935aa7291b1310644f669
#
_cell.length_a   1.000
_cell.length_b   1.000
_cell.length_c   1.000
_cell.angle_alpha   90.00
_cell.angle_beta   90.00
_cell.angle_gamma   90.00
#
_symmetry.space_group_name_H-M   'P 1'
#
loop_
_entity.id
_entity.type
_entity.pdbx_description
1 polymer ?
#
loop_
_entity_poly.entity_id
_entity_poly.type
_entity_poly.pdbx_seq_one_letter_code
_entity_poly.pdbx_strand_id
1 'polypeptide(L)'
;MEEKDNLQLPENAFRELKDGEEYKPLMSPDKVYPEVNGWSVTWGIVMAVIFSAAAAYLGLKVGQVFEAAIPIAIIAVGVSTATKRSKALGENVIIQSIGACSGAVVAGAIFTLPAIYILQAKYPEMTTSFMKIFMASALGGVLGILFLIPFRKYFVSDMHGKYPFPEATATTQVLVSGAKGGDQAKPLLIAGLVGGLYDFIVASLGWWNENFTSRVVSLGCDLADKAKLVFKVNTGAAVLGLGYIIGLKYAFFTCLGSLVVWWLIVPGMSVIFHDSVLSAWDPSIVKTVGAMSPEEIFRAYARSIGIGGIAMAGIIGIIKSWGIIKSAVGLAAKELKGKSDVDENVKRTQRDISFKIIAIGSLVTILVTFLFFWFGVMEGNLLFAIIAILLVAAIAFLFTTVAANAIAIVGSNPVSGMTLMTLIFASVVMVAVGLRGPGGMLAALIMGGVVCTALSVAGSFIADLRIGYWLGTTPKKQEG
;
A
#
# COMPACT_ATOMS: atom_id res chain seq x y z
N MET A 1 24.51 1.06 -31.81
CA MET A 1 23.50 -0.02 -31.85
C MET A 1 23.81 -1.15 -30.86
N GLU A 2 25.06 -1.41 -30.54
CA GLU A 2 25.46 -2.50 -29.59
C GLU A 2 25.06 -2.30 -28.10
N GLU A 3 24.78 -1.08 -27.65
CA GLU A 3 24.45 -0.81 -26.23
C GLU A 3 22.97 -1.12 -25.87
N LYS A 4 22.08 -1.30 -26.85
CA LYS A 4 20.66 -1.61 -26.61
C LYS A 4 20.33 -3.10 -26.46
N ASP A 5 21.11 -3.96 -27.11
CA ASP A 5 20.81 -5.41 -27.12
C ASP A 5 21.19 -6.15 -25.81
N ASN A 6 21.99 -5.52 -24.96
CA ASN A 6 22.49 -6.12 -23.70
C ASN A 6 21.84 -5.57 -22.41
N LEU A 7 20.72 -4.84 -22.50
CA LEU A 7 19.99 -4.36 -21.33
C LEU A 7 19.25 -5.53 -20.63
N GLN A 8 19.97 -6.40 -19.95
CA GLN A 8 19.40 -7.44 -19.11
C GLN A 8 19.88 -7.23 -17.67
N LEU A 9 18.97 -7.45 -16.70
CA LEU A 9 19.39 -7.48 -15.32
C LEU A 9 20.42 -8.59 -15.13
N PRO A 10 21.48 -8.34 -14.35
CA PRO A 10 22.46 -9.38 -14.02
C PRO A 10 21.78 -10.59 -13.37
N GLU A 11 22.31 -11.79 -13.55
CA GLU A 11 21.77 -13.02 -12.95
C GLU A 11 21.67 -12.94 -11.42
N ASN A 12 22.57 -12.16 -10.80
CA ASN A 12 22.57 -11.96 -9.35
C ASN A 12 21.58 -10.92 -8.85
N ALA A 13 20.73 -10.33 -9.71
CA ALA A 13 19.76 -9.30 -9.29
C ALA A 13 18.73 -9.81 -8.26
N PHE A 14 18.33 -11.08 -8.40
CA PHE A 14 17.24 -11.67 -7.61
C PHE A 14 17.67 -12.77 -6.63
N ARG A 15 18.96 -13.06 -6.53
CA ARG A 15 19.51 -14.02 -5.58
C ARG A 15 20.44 -13.37 -4.57
N GLU A 16 20.67 -14.05 -3.47
CA GLU A 16 21.68 -13.60 -2.51
C GLU A 16 23.07 -13.52 -3.14
N LEU A 17 23.81 -12.47 -2.79
CA LEU A 17 25.18 -12.27 -3.26
C LEU A 17 26.10 -13.27 -2.52
N LYS A 18 27.06 -13.84 -3.26
CA LYS A 18 28.13 -14.66 -2.69
C LYS A 18 29.16 -13.77 -1.99
N ASP A 19 29.97 -14.37 -1.12
CA ASP A 19 31.04 -13.63 -0.45
C ASP A 19 31.97 -12.96 -1.48
N GLY A 20 32.13 -11.65 -1.35
CA GLY A 20 32.93 -10.84 -2.27
C GLY A 20 32.26 -10.46 -3.58
N GLU A 21 30.98 -10.84 -3.80
CA GLU A 21 30.23 -10.46 -4.98
C GLU A 21 29.55 -9.11 -4.78
N GLU A 22 29.69 -8.19 -5.73
CA GLU A 22 28.97 -6.91 -5.77
C GLU A 22 27.84 -6.94 -6.80
N TYR A 23 26.70 -6.36 -6.43
CA TYR A 23 25.63 -6.11 -7.39
C TYR A 23 25.96 -4.89 -8.26
N LYS A 24 25.95 -5.09 -9.57
CA LYS A 24 26.14 -4.01 -10.58
C LYS A 24 24.81 -3.67 -11.21
N PRO A 25 24.24 -2.47 -10.95
CA PRO A 25 22.98 -2.07 -11.54
C PRO A 25 23.09 -1.82 -13.03
N LEU A 26 21.96 -1.82 -13.72
CA LEU A 26 21.88 -1.67 -15.17
C LEU A 26 22.48 -0.31 -15.65
N MET A 27 22.16 0.78 -14.94
CA MET A 27 22.77 2.09 -15.16
C MET A 27 24.03 2.21 -14.30
N SER A 28 25.20 2.31 -14.94
CA SER A 28 26.50 2.40 -14.26
C SER A 28 26.52 3.47 -13.15
N PRO A 29 27.04 3.17 -11.97
CA PRO A 29 27.20 4.15 -10.89
C PRO A 29 28.08 5.35 -11.27
N ASP A 30 29.01 5.16 -12.21
CA ASP A 30 30.02 6.15 -12.60
C ASP A 30 29.54 7.11 -13.68
N LYS A 31 28.40 6.83 -14.32
CA LYS A 31 27.82 7.68 -15.39
C LYS A 31 26.61 8.45 -14.86
N VAL A 32 26.44 9.68 -15.36
CA VAL A 32 25.25 10.50 -15.07
C VAL A 32 24.18 10.22 -16.13
N TYR A 33 22.97 9.91 -15.67
CA TYR A 33 21.81 9.67 -16.52
C TYR A 33 20.74 10.73 -16.29
N PRO A 34 19.90 11.02 -17.32
CA PRO A 34 18.71 11.83 -17.11
C PRO A 34 17.72 11.07 -16.22
N GLU A 35 17.37 11.66 -15.10
CA GLU A 35 16.43 11.09 -14.13
C GLU A 35 15.33 12.12 -13.85
N VAL A 36 15.57 13.07 -12.94
CA VAL A 36 14.65 14.16 -12.62
C VAL A 36 14.85 15.32 -13.56
N ASN A 37 13.83 15.62 -14.35
CA ASN A 37 13.75 16.78 -15.23
C ASN A 37 12.29 17.18 -15.45
N GLY A 38 12.06 18.30 -16.16
CA GLY A 38 10.71 18.79 -16.41
C GLY A 38 9.78 17.76 -17.08
N TRP A 39 10.33 16.90 -17.95
CA TRP A 39 9.57 15.84 -18.61
C TRP A 39 9.13 14.77 -17.60
N SER A 40 10.06 14.19 -16.86
CA SER A 40 9.76 13.11 -15.92
C SER A 40 8.82 13.55 -14.79
N VAL A 41 9.01 14.76 -14.27
CA VAL A 41 8.15 15.32 -13.23
C VAL A 41 6.74 15.61 -13.77
N THR A 42 6.62 16.25 -14.95
CA THR A 42 5.30 16.55 -15.51
C THR A 42 4.51 15.27 -15.80
N TRP A 43 5.12 14.27 -16.46
CA TRP A 43 4.45 13.01 -16.72
C TRP A 43 4.15 12.23 -15.44
N GLY A 44 5.04 12.25 -14.46
CA GLY A 44 4.79 11.66 -13.14
C GLY A 44 3.57 12.28 -12.46
N ILE A 45 3.45 13.61 -12.45
CA ILE A 45 2.29 14.32 -11.89
C ILE A 45 1.00 14.01 -12.66
N VAL A 46 1.05 14.00 -14.00
CA VAL A 46 -0.12 13.64 -14.82
C VAL A 46 -0.59 12.22 -14.48
N MET A 47 0.33 11.27 -14.39
CA MET A 47 0.00 9.90 -13.98
C MET A 47 -0.56 9.86 -12.56
N ALA A 48 0.05 10.59 -11.62
CA ALA A 48 -0.43 10.66 -10.24
C ALA A 48 -1.88 11.16 -10.16
N VAL A 49 -2.25 12.20 -10.90
CA VAL A 49 -3.63 12.74 -10.92
C VAL A 49 -4.61 11.71 -11.50
N ILE A 50 -4.29 11.12 -12.66
CA ILE A 50 -5.18 10.15 -13.33
C ILE A 50 -5.38 8.91 -12.45
N PHE A 51 -4.28 8.34 -11.94
CA PHE A 51 -4.34 7.11 -11.16
C PHE A 51 -4.87 7.33 -9.73
N SER A 52 -4.74 8.53 -9.15
CA SER A 52 -5.44 8.85 -7.89
C SER A 52 -6.95 8.80 -8.06
N ALA A 53 -7.47 9.41 -9.13
CA ALA A 53 -8.90 9.38 -9.42
C ALA A 53 -9.40 7.94 -9.68
N ALA A 54 -8.67 7.18 -10.49
CA ALA A 54 -9.00 5.79 -10.79
C ALA A 54 -8.94 4.89 -9.53
N ALA A 55 -7.90 5.01 -8.73
CA ALA A 55 -7.73 4.25 -7.49
C ALA A 55 -8.81 4.59 -6.47
N ALA A 56 -9.16 5.88 -6.31
CA ALA A 56 -10.23 6.30 -5.41
C ALA A 56 -11.60 5.74 -5.85
N TYR A 57 -11.91 5.83 -7.14
CA TYR A 57 -13.15 5.28 -7.68
C TYR A 57 -13.25 3.76 -7.47
N LEU A 58 -12.21 3.02 -7.85
CA LEU A 58 -12.19 1.56 -7.69
C LEU A 58 -12.21 1.17 -6.21
N GLY A 59 -11.43 1.84 -5.37
CA GLY A 59 -11.40 1.57 -3.95
C GLY A 59 -12.75 1.76 -3.26
N LEU A 60 -13.49 2.81 -3.61
CA LEU A 60 -14.84 3.04 -3.09
C LEU A 60 -15.87 2.05 -3.65
N LYS A 61 -15.74 1.66 -4.93
CA LYS A 61 -16.67 0.76 -5.60
C LYS A 61 -16.48 -0.70 -5.20
N VAL A 62 -15.22 -1.15 -5.16
CA VAL A 62 -14.84 -2.58 -5.00
C VAL A 62 -14.33 -2.89 -3.60
N GLY A 63 -13.92 -1.86 -2.83
CA GLY A 63 -13.28 -2.03 -1.52
C GLY A 63 -11.83 -2.52 -1.62
N GLN A 64 -11.23 -2.43 -2.80
CA GLN A 64 -9.85 -2.83 -3.07
C GLN A 64 -9.12 -1.70 -3.79
N VAL A 65 -7.91 -1.39 -3.36
CA VAL A 65 -7.05 -0.42 -4.04
C VAL A 65 -5.92 -1.18 -4.71
N PHE A 66 -5.78 -0.97 -6.01
CA PHE A 66 -4.70 -1.55 -6.79
C PHE A 66 -3.51 -0.60 -6.80
N GLU A 67 -2.33 -1.15 -6.61
CA GLU A 67 -1.10 -0.39 -6.79
C GLU A 67 -0.89 -0.11 -8.28
N ALA A 68 -0.63 1.16 -8.60
CA ALA A 68 -0.58 1.64 -9.98
C ALA A 68 0.82 1.53 -10.61
N ALA A 69 1.81 0.97 -9.91
CA ALA A 69 3.21 0.95 -10.33
C ALA A 69 3.42 0.32 -11.72
N ILE A 70 2.83 -0.85 -11.95
CA ILE A 70 2.97 -1.57 -13.23
C ILE A 70 2.28 -0.83 -14.39
N PRO A 71 0.98 -0.43 -14.30
CA PRO A 71 0.35 0.33 -15.37
C PRO A 71 1.07 1.63 -15.70
N ILE A 72 1.54 2.36 -14.70
CA ILE A 72 2.28 3.59 -14.89
C ILE A 72 3.62 3.34 -15.58
N ALA A 73 4.34 2.27 -15.20
CA ALA A 73 5.57 1.88 -15.88
C ALA A 73 5.34 1.58 -17.36
N ILE A 74 4.25 0.88 -17.70
CA ILE A 74 3.86 0.60 -19.09
C ILE A 74 3.63 1.91 -19.86
N ILE A 75 2.87 2.84 -19.29
CA ILE A 75 2.58 4.12 -19.91
C ILE A 75 3.85 4.97 -20.05
N ALA A 76 4.69 5.04 -19.02
CA ALA A 76 5.96 5.76 -19.05
C ALA A 76 6.86 5.28 -20.19
N VAL A 77 6.99 3.96 -20.34
CA VAL A 77 7.71 3.34 -21.47
C VAL A 77 7.07 3.66 -22.80
N GLY A 78 5.75 3.52 -22.90
CA GLY A 78 4.99 3.80 -24.13
C GLY A 78 5.19 5.24 -24.61
N VAL A 79 5.03 6.22 -23.71
CA VAL A 79 5.21 7.65 -24.01
C VAL A 79 6.66 7.98 -24.36
N SER A 80 7.64 7.42 -23.63
CA SER A 80 9.06 7.61 -23.94
C SER A 80 9.43 7.05 -25.31
N THR A 81 8.87 5.90 -25.68
CA THR A 81 9.07 5.27 -26.98
C THR A 81 8.41 6.08 -28.10
N ALA A 82 7.16 6.51 -27.91
CA ALA A 82 6.42 7.32 -28.89
C ALA A 82 7.12 8.67 -29.16
N THR A 83 7.72 9.26 -28.14
CA THR A 83 8.47 10.53 -28.24
C THR A 83 9.94 10.33 -28.61
N LYS A 84 10.35 9.11 -28.94
CA LYS A 84 11.72 8.72 -29.37
C LYS A 84 12.82 9.22 -28.40
N ARG A 85 12.56 9.23 -27.09
CA ARG A 85 13.54 9.65 -26.11
C ARG A 85 14.65 8.62 -25.97
N SER A 86 15.89 9.09 -26.11
CA SER A 86 17.07 8.26 -25.87
C SER A 86 17.41 8.24 -24.37
N LYS A 87 17.85 7.09 -23.86
CA LYS A 87 18.27 6.92 -22.44
C LYS A 87 17.18 7.24 -21.40
N ALA A 88 15.93 6.96 -21.75
CA ALA A 88 14.76 7.31 -20.94
C ALA A 88 14.56 6.43 -19.67
N LEU A 89 15.39 5.40 -19.45
CA LEU A 89 15.19 4.45 -18.35
C LEU A 89 15.13 5.14 -16.99
N GLY A 90 16.06 6.06 -16.69
CA GLY A 90 16.07 6.82 -15.45
C GLY A 90 14.84 7.74 -15.30
N GLU A 91 14.43 8.40 -16.41
CA GLU A 91 13.23 9.23 -16.45
C GLU A 91 11.97 8.40 -16.20
N ASN A 92 11.87 7.20 -16.79
CA ASN A 92 10.73 6.30 -16.63
C ASN A 92 10.61 5.78 -15.20
N VAL A 93 11.72 5.54 -14.51
CA VAL A 93 11.70 5.21 -13.07
C VAL A 93 11.10 6.34 -12.25
N ILE A 94 11.51 7.60 -12.53
CA ILE A 94 10.96 8.76 -11.81
C ILE A 94 9.47 8.96 -12.12
N ILE A 95 9.05 8.83 -13.38
CA ILE A 95 7.63 8.89 -13.77
C ILE A 95 6.83 7.83 -13.00
N GLN A 96 7.35 6.61 -12.95
CA GLN A 96 6.72 5.50 -12.26
C GLN A 96 6.64 5.76 -10.75
N SER A 97 7.73 6.19 -10.10
CA SER A 97 7.73 6.46 -8.65
C SER A 97 6.78 7.58 -8.25
N ILE A 98 6.79 8.73 -8.98
CA ILE A 98 5.85 9.82 -8.71
C ILE A 98 4.41 9.35 -8.92
N GLY A 99 4.17 8.64 -10.02
CA GLY A 99 2.83 8.14 -10.35
C GLY A 99 2.33 7.11 -9.35
N ALA A 100 3.16 6.18 -8.91
CA ALA A 100 2.80 5.11 -7.95
C ALA A 100 2.38 5.65 -6.58
N CYS A 101 2.93 6.80 -6.14
CA CYS A 101 2.49 7.46 -4.91
C CYS A 101 0.98 7.72 -4.88
N SER A 102 0.33 7.88 -6.03
CA SER A 102 -1.10 8.10 -6.15
C SER A 102 -1.93 6.98 -5.54
N GLY A 103 -1.65 5.74 -5.95
CA GLY A 103 -2.31 4.55 -5.41
C GLY A 103 -2.05 4.37 -3.92
N ALA A 104 -0.82 4.62 -3.49
CA ALA A 104 -0.42 4.51 -2.09
C ALA A 104 -1.14 5.51 -1.18
N VAL A 105 -1.24 6.79 -1.57
CA VAL A 105 -1.98 7.80 -0.81
C VAL A 105 -3.46 7.46 -0.73
N VAL A 106 -4.06 7.06 -1.86
CA VAL A 106 -5.47 6.65 -1.90
C VAL A 106 -5.71 5.41 -1.03
N ALA A 107 -4.83 4.40 -1.11
CA ALA A 107 -4.96 3.19 -0.28
C ALA A 107 -4.92 3.51 1.22
N GLY A 108 -4.08 4.45 1.64
CA GLY A 108 -4.06 4.91 3.02
C GLY A 108 -5.33 5.65 3.44
N ALA A 109 -5.84 6.53 2.59
CA ALA A 109 -6.96 7.39 2.89
C ALA A 109 -8.31 6.64 2.90
N ILE A 110 -8.50 5.71 1.97
CA ILE A 110 -9.82 5.12 1.67
C ILE A 110 -10.34 4.19 2.76
N PHE A 111 -9.45 3.63 3.58
CA PHE A 111 -9.84 2.73 4.68
C PHE A 111 -10.33 3.45 5.94
N THR A 112 -10.18 4.77 6.01
CA THR A 112 -10.56 5.57 7.19
C THR A 112 -11.49 6.72 6.84
N LEU A 113 -11.08 7.58 5.92
CA LEU A 113 -11.75 8.87 5.67
C LEU A 113 -13.18 8.75 5.14
N PRO A 114 -13.55 7.78 4.27
CA PRO A 114 -14.94 7.59 3.86
C PRO A 114 -15.90 7.27 5.00
N ALA A 115 -15.41 6.67 6.10
CA ALA A 115 -16.21 6.40 7.28
C ALA A 115 -16.78 7.67 7.91
N ILE A 116 -16.12 8.83 7.74
CA ILE A 116 -16.62 10.12 8.21
C ILE A 116 -17.97 10.44 7.54
N TYR A 117 -18.08 10.26 6.23
CA TYR A 117 -19.34 10.51 5.49
C TYR A 117 -20.44 9.51 5.87
N ILE A 118 -20.07 8.25 6.15
CA ILE A 118 -21.04 7.25 6.62
C ILE A 118 -21.57 7.63 8.01
N LEU A 119 -20.69 8.09 8.90
CA LEU A 119 -21.09 8.52 10.25
C LEU A 119 -21.88 9.83 10.24
N GLN A 120 -21.64 10.74 9.31
CA GLN A 120 -22.44 11.97 9.15
C GLN A 120 -23.92 11.69 8.95
N ALA A 121 -24.27 10.59 8.28
CA ALA A 121 -25.68 10.18 8.14
C ALA A 121 -26.34 9.86 9.48
N LYS A 122 -25.57 9.42 10.48
CA LYS A 122 -26.04 9.08 11.83
C LYS A 122 -25.81 10.22 12.83
N TYR A 123 -24.78 11.01 12.64
CA TYR A 123 -24.36 12.12 13.50
C TYR A 123 -24.14 13.37 12.64
N PRO A 124 -25.20 14.14 12.33
CA PRO A 124 -25.13 15.31 11.45
C PRO A 124 -24.19 16.42 11.94
N GLU A 125 -23.87 16.45 13.24
CA GLU A 125 -22.91 17.36 13.84
C GLU A 125 -21.44 17.04 13.45
N MET A 126 -21.16 15.85 12.91
CA MET A 126 -19.83 15.51 12.41
C MET A 126 -19.58 16.23 11.08
N THR A 127 -19.02 17.41 11.14
CA THR A 127 -18.65 18.16 9.93
C THR A 127 -17.19 17.92 9.57
N THR A 128 -16.93 17.66 8.30
CA THR A 128 -15.57 17.61 7.77
C THR A 128 -15.46 18.53 6.55
N SER A 129 -14.23 18.97 6.25
CA SER A 129 -13.94 19.76 5.06
C SER A 129 -12.94 19.03 4.19
N PHE A 130 -12.94 19.33 2.89
CA PHE A 130 -11.91 18.86 1.97
C PHE A 130 -10.51 19.11 2.50
N MET A 131 -10.27 20.28 3.10
CA MET A 131 -8.95 20.64 3.64
C MET A 131 -8.51 19.70 4.77
N LYS A 132 -9.40 19.25 5.64
CA LYS A 132 -9.07 18.30 6.72
C LYS A 132 -8.65 16.95 6.14
N ILE A 133 -9.35 16.46 5.13
CA ILE A 133 -9.05 15.21 4.43
C ILE A 133 -7.72 15.32 3.68
N PHE A 134 -7.55 16.41 2.93
CA PHE A 134 -6.32 16.70 2.20
C PHE A 134 -5.10 16.76 3.13
N MET A 135 -5.19 17.53 4.21
CA MET A 135 -4.10 17.67 5.18
C MET A 135 -3.77 16.33 5.85
N ALA A 136 -4.77 15.54 6.23
CA ALA A 136 -4.53 14.22 6.80
C ALA A 136 -3.74 13.31 5.85
N SER A 137 -4.13 13.26 4.58
CA SER A 137 -3.45 12.44 3.56
C SER A 137 -2.06 13.00 3.20
N ALA A 138 -1.93 14.31 3.01
CA ALA A 138 -0.67 14.95 2.66
C ALA A 138 0.38 14.80 3.77
N LEU A 139 0.01 15.11 5.03
CA LEU A 139 0.91 14.98 6.17
C LEU A 139 1.28 13.52 6.43
N GLY A 140 0.31 12.61 6.31
CA GLY A 140 0.57 11.18 6.38
C GLY A 140 1.57 10.72 5.33
N GLY A 141 1.38 11.09 4.06
CA GLY A 141 2.28 10.74 2.96
C GLY A 141 3.72 11.21 3.22
N VAL A 142 3.89 12.48 3.60
CA VAL A 142 5.22 13.04 3.91
C VAL A 142 5.87 12.33 5.11
N LEU A 143 5.12 12.06 6.18
CA LEU A 143 5.64 11.31 7.33
C LEU A 143 6.08 9.90 6.93
N GLY A 144 5.30 9.21 6.08
CA GLY A 144 5.62 7.87 5.60
C GLY A 144 6.95 7.82 4.87
N ILE A 145 7.20 8.76 3.95
CA ILE A 145 8.46 8.87 3.22
C ILE A 145 9.62 9.12 4.19
N LEU A 146 9.49 10.15 5.05
CA LEU A 146 10.56 10.54 5.96
C LEU A 146 10.91 9.46 6.99
N PHE A 147 9.91 8.70 7.45
CA PHE A 147 10.15 7.59 8.38
C PHE A 147 10.72 6.35 7.69
N LEU A 148 10.50 6.19 6.37
CA LEU A 148 11.01 5.05 5.62
C LEU A 148 12.48 5.19 5.22
N ILE A 149 12.92 6.37 4.79
CA ILE A 149 14.26 6.58 4.21
C ILE A 149 15.38 5.97 5.08
N PRO A 150 15.38 6.11 6.42
CA PRO A 150 16.40 5.50 7.27
C PRO A 150 16.49 3.97 7.16
N PHE A 151 15.42 3.31 6.73
CA PHE A 151 15.37 1.85 6.56
C PHE A 151 15.69 1.38 5.14
N ARG A 152 15.84 2.32 4.17
CA ARG A 152 16.09 1.99 2.77
C ARG A 152 17.30 1.07 2.60
N LYS A 153 18.44 1.45 3.18
CA LYS A 153 19.68 0.69 3.05
C LYS A 153 19.48 -0.75 3.49
N TYR A 154 18.83 -0.95 4.63
CA TYR A 154 18.55 -2.29 5.15
C TYR A 154 17.71 -3.13 4.17
N PHE A 155 16.53 -2.66 3.79
CA PHE A 155 15.61 -3.45 2.95
C PHE A 155 16.09 -3.61 1.51
N VAL A 156 16.70 -2.57 0.96
CA VAL A 156 17.00 -2.49 -0.47
C VAL A 156 18.41 -3.03 -0.79
N SER A 157 19.41 -2.74 0.04
CA SER A 157 20.81 -3.09 -0.22
C SER A 157 21.29 -4.24 0.63
N ASP A 158 21.21 -4.12 1.98
CA ASP A 158 21.80 -5.09 2.90
C ASP A 158 21.12 -6.46 2.85
N MET A 159 19.80 -6.47 2.55
CA MET A 159 18.99 -7.69 2.37
C MET A 159 18.82 -8.07 0.90
N HIS A 160 19.85 -7.81 0.08
CA HIS A 160 19.81 -8.17 -1.34
C HIS A 160 19.58 -9.69 -1.54
N GLY A 161 18.61 -10.03 -2.37
CA GLY A 161 18.23 -11.40 -2.70
C GLY A 161 17.45 -12.15 -1.62
N LYS A 162 17.37 -11.65 -0.38
CA LYS A 162 16.57 -12.27 0.71
C LYS A 162 15.09 -11.99 0.60
N TYR A 163 14.72 -10.86 0.05
CA TYR A 163 13.33 -10.46 -0.16
C TYR A 163 12.97 -10.52 -1.63
N PRO A 164 11.84 -11.15 -2.00
CA PRO A 164 11.44 -11.34 -3.40
C PRO A 164 10.96 -10.06 -4.08
N PHE A 165 10.39 -9.09 -3.34
CA PHE A 165 9.79 -7.86 -3.88
C PHE A 165 8.96 -8.10 -5.18
N PRO A 166 7.88 -8.90 -5.13
CA PRO A 166 7.25 -9.41 -6.35
C PRO A 166 6.76 -8.30 -7.30
N GLU A 167 6.15 -7.24 -6.76
CA GLU A 167 5.67 -6.12 -7.56
C GLU A 167 6.82 -5.29 -8.15
N ALA A 168 7.83 -4.97 -7.34
CA ALA A 168 9.01 -4.25 -7.82
C ALA A 168 9.75 -5.06 -8.90
N THR A 169 9.80 -6.40 -8.78
CA THR A 169 10.37 -7.29 -9.78
C THR A 169 9.61 -7.19 -11.10
N ALA A 170 8.28 -7.29 -11.07
CA ALA A 170 7.46 -7.16 -12.26
C ALA A 170 7.60 -5.78 -12.93
N THR A 171 7.52 -4.71 -12.13
CA THR A 171 7.69 -3.34 -12.61
C THR A 171 9.07 -3.10 -13.22
N THR A 172 10.13 -3.63 -12.59
CA THR A 172 11.50 -3.55 -13.13
C THR A 172 11.60 -4.24 -14.48
N GLN A 173 11.02 -5.44 -14.62
CA GLN A 173 11.01 -6.17 -15.90
C GLN A 173 10.28 -5.39 -17.00
N VAL A 174 9.17 -4.74 -16.67
CA VAL A 174 8.44 -3.85 -17.58
C VAL A 174 9.34 -2.70 -18.06
N LEU A 175 9.99 -2.00 -17.14
CA LEU A 175 10.87 -0.87 -17.46
C LEU A 175 12.06 -1.28 -18.31
N VAL A 176 12.69 -2.43 -18.01
CA VAL A 176 13.82 -2.97 -18.77
C VAL A 176 13.39 -3.41 -20.17
N SER A 177 12.29 -4.15 -20.28
CA SER A 177 11.75 -4.58 -21.58
C SER A 177 11.38 -3.39 -22.46
N GLY A 178 10.83 -2.35 -21.87
CA GLY A 178 10.51 -1.12 -22.56
C GLY A 178 11.76 -0.33 -23.01
N ALA A 179 12.81 -0.31 -22.20
CA ALA A 179 14.06 0.36 -22.55
C ALA A 179 14.81 -0.31 -23.72
N LYS A 180 14.64 -1.63 -23.90
CA LYS A 180 15.14 -2.34 -25.07
C LYS A 180 14.49 -1.84 -26.37
N GLY A 181 13.22 -1.43 -26.30
CA GLY A 181 12.43 -0.97 -27.44
C GLY A 181 12.06 -2.09 -28.43
N GLY A 182 11.37 -1.73 -29.49
CA GLY A 182 11.04 -2.66 -30.58
C GLY A 182 9.98 -3.71 -30.19
N ASP A 183 10.20 -4.95 -30.60
CA ASP A 183 9.20 -6.01 -30.51
C ASP A 183 8.86 -6.46 -29.09
N GLN A 184 9.72 -6.20 -28.11
CA GLN A 184 9.47 -6.60 -26.72
C GLN A 184 8.46 -5.70 -25.99
N ALA A 185 8.33 -4.43 -26.36
CA ALA A 185 7.34 -3.53 -25.79
C ALA A 185 5.92 -3.78 -26.33
N LYS A 186 5.80 -4.30 -27.56
CA LYS A 186 4.50 -4.56 -28.21
C LYS A 186 3.61 -5.55 -27.43
N PRO A 187 4.07 -6.74 -27.00
CA PRO A 187 3.25 -7.66 -26.22
C PRO A 187 2.73 -7.05 -24.93
N LEU A 188 3.54 -6.21 -24.26
CA LEU A 188 3.18 -5.54 -23.03
C LEU A 188 2.04 -4.53 -23.24
N LEU A 189 2.17 -3.68 -24.28
CA LEU A 189 1.13 -2.72 -24.66
C LEU A 189 -0.16 -3.42 -25.09
N ILE A 190 -0.05 -4.49 -25.89
CA ILE A 190 -1.20 -5.28 -26.32
C ILE A 190 -1.88 -5.93 -25.11
N ALA A 191 -1.13 -6.56 -24.22
CA ALA A 191 -1.68 -7.18 -23.01
C ALA A 191 -2.37 -6.14 -22.10
N GLY A 192 -1.77 -4.96 -21.92
CA GLY A 192 -2.37 -3.85 -21.17
C GLY A 192 -3.66 -3.35 -21.83
N LEU A 193 -3.69 -3.21 -23.16
CA LEU A 193 -4.90 -2.81 -23.88
C LEU A 193 -5.99 -3.88 -23.80
N VAL A 194 -5.66 -5.15 -23.99
CA VAL A 194 -6.62 -6.27 -23.94
C VAL A 194 -7.20 -6.40 -22.53
N GLY A 195 -6.35 -6.41 -21.50
CA GLY A 195 -6.81 -6.48 -20.10
C GLY A 195 -7.63 -5.26 -19.70
N GLY A 196 -7.17 -4.05 -20.05
CA GLY A 196 -7.90 -2.81 -19.78
C GLY A 196 -9.25 -2.75 -20.52
N LEU A 197 -9.31 -3.16 -21.78
CA LEU A 197 -10.55 -3.22 -22.55
C LEU A 197 -11.52 -4.26 -21.96
N TYR A 198 -11.01 -5.43 -21.56
CA TYR A 198 -11.79 -6.45 -20.90
C TYR A 198 -12.43 -5.92 -19.61
N ASP A 199 -11.65 -5.37 -18.71
CA ASP A 199 -12.15 -4.81 -17.44
C ASP A 199 -13.08 -3.62 -17.66
N PHE A 200 -12.83 -2.78 -18.68
CA PHE A 200 -13.74 -1.70 -19.07
C PHE A 200 -15.11 -2.23 -19.54
N ILE A 201 -15.14 -3.26 -20.36
CA ILE A 201 -16.38 -3.88 -20.84
C ILE A 201 -17.18 -4.46 -19.67
N VAL A 202 -16.50 -5.17 -18.77
CA VAL A 202 -17.14 -5.76 -17.58
C VAL A 202 -17.65 -4.69 -16.63
N ALA A 203 -16.81 -3.74 -16.25
CA ALA A 203 -17.15 -2.76 -15.22
C ALA A 203 -18.04 -1.62 -15.70
N SER A 204 -17.88 -1.16 -16.96
CA SER A 204 -18.59 0.01 -17.49
C SER A 204 -19.78 -0.34 -18.37
N LEU A 205 -19.65 -1.36 -19.23
CA LEU A 205 -20.73 -1.79 -20.11
C LEU A 205 -21.62 -2.87 -19.50
N GLY A 206 -21.13 -3.60 -18.49
CA GLY A 206 -21.90 -4.62 -17.78
C GLY A 206 -22.35 -5.79 -18.67
N TRP A 207 -21.58 -6.15 -19.72
CA TRP A 207 -21.95 -7.23 -20.63
C TRP A 207 -22.05 -8.58 -19.92
N TRP A 208 -21.26 -8.77 -18.84
CA TRP A 208 -21.38 -9.89 -17.91
C TRP A 208 -21.02 -9.45 -16.50
N ASN A 209 -21.37 -10.29 -15.51
CA ASN A 209 -21.11 -10.00 -14.13
C ASN A 209 -19.62 -10.12 -13.79
N GLU A 210 -19.08 -9.12 -13.13
CA GLU A 210 -17.72 -9.11 -12.62
C GLU A 210 -17.43 -10.27 -11.66
N ASN A 211 -18.47 -10.73 -10.94
CA ASN A 211 -18.39 -11.85 -10.03
C ASN A 211 -19.24 -13.02 -10.52
N PHE A 212 -18.57 -14.12 -10.86
CA PHE A 212 -19.26 -15.40 -11.09
C PHE A 212 -19.67 -15.99 -9.75
N THR A 213 -20.91 -16.46 -9.63
CA THR A 213 -21.44 -17.04 -8.40
C THR A 213 -22.08 -18.39 -8.66
N SER A 214 -21.95 -19.33 -7.70
CA SER A 214 -22.60 -20.62 -7.77
C SER A 214 -24.13 -20.54 -7.85
N ARG A 215 -24.72 -19.41 -7.44
CA ARG A 215 -26.18 -19.17 -7.51
C ARG A 215 -26.74 -19.02 -8.93
N VAL A 216 -25.91 -19.09 -9.97
CA VAL A 216 -26.39 -19.11 -11.36
C VAL A 216 -27.15 -20.40 -11.68
N VAL A 217 -26.87 -21.48 -10.95
CA VAL A 217 -27.53 -22.78 -11.11
C VAL A 217 -28.41 -23.10 -9.91
N SER A 218 -29.54 -23.82 -10.12
CA SER A 218 -30.50 -24.16 -9.08
C SER A 218 -29.87 -24.91 -7.90
N LEU A 219 -28.99 -25.88 -8.19
CA LEU A 219 -28.22 -26.58 -7.14
C LEU A 219 -27.40 -25.63 -6.26
N GLY A 220 -26.80 -24.62 -6.86
CA GLY A 220 -26.03 -23.61 -6.12
C GLY A 220 -26.92 -22.71 -5.25
N CYS A 221 -28.16 -22.41 -5.66
CA CYS A 221 -29.15 -21.74 -4.84
C CYS A 221 -29.54 -22.61 -3.66
N ASP A 222 -29.87 -23.88 -3.89
CA ASP A 222 -30.21 -24.83 -2.82
C ASP A 222 -29.08 -25.00 -1.78
N LEU A 223 -27.83 -25.07 -2.24
CA LEU A 223 -26.65 -25.14 -1.36
C LEU A 223 -26.47 -23.86 -0.55
N ALA A 224 -26.70 -22.70 -1.16
CA ALA A 224 -26.62 -21.42 -0.45
C ALA A 224 -27.72 -21.27 0.60
N ASP A 225 -28.93 -21.70 0.31
CA ASP A 225 -30.07 -21.54 1.22
C ASP A 225 -30.07 -22.58 2.34
N LYS A 226 -29.83 -23.86 2.03
CA LYS A 226 -29.90 -24.96 2.98
C LYS A 226 -28.60 -25.20 3.73
N ALA A 227 -27.46 -25.22 3.01
CA ALA A 227 -26.15 -25.51 3.58
C ALA A 227 -25.28 -24.27 3.83
N LYS A 228 -25.76 -23.07 3.49
CA LYS A 228 -25.02 -21.80 3.57
C LYS A 228 -23.70 -21.78 2.80
N LEU A 229 -23.56 -22.67 1.79
CA LEU A 229 -22.39 -22.80 0.95
C LEU A 229 -22.53 -21.89 -0.29
N VAL A 230 -21.60 -20.94 -0.44
CA VAL A 230 -21.53 -20.03 -1.60
C VAL A 230 -20.13 -20.05 -2.17
N PHE A 231 -20.04 -20.10 -3.50
CA PHE A 231 -18.80 -19.89 -4.23
C PHE A 231 -18.93 -18.64 -5.10
N LYS A 232 -17.97 -17.73 -4.98
CA LYS A 232 -17.86 -16.50 -5.80
C LYS A 232 -16.43 -16.34 -6.26
N VAL A 233 -16.25 -15.99 -7.52
CA VAL A 233 -14.94 -15.67 -8.13
C VAL A 233 -15.06 -14.37 -8.88
N ASN A 234 -14.14 -13.46 -8.64
CA ASN A 234 -13.98 -12.26 -9.44
C ASN A 234 -13.29 -12.62 -10.76
N THR A 235 -13.85 -12.22 -11.88
CA THR A 235 -13.38 -12.52 -13.23
C THR A 235 -12.56 -11.39 -13.85
N GLY A 236 -12.19 -10.36 -13.09
CA GLY A 236 -11.42 -9.22 -13.57
C GLY A 236 -10.01 -9.59 -14.03
N ALA A 237 -9.58 -9.05 -15.17
CA ALA A 237 -8.25 -9.30 -15.71
C ALA A 237 -7.14 -8.78 -14.79
N ALA A 238 -7.36 -7.65 -14.13
CA ALA A 238 -6.44 -7.08 -13.16
C ALA A 238 -6.23 -8.01 -11.95
N VAL A 239 -7.31 -8.63 -11.43
CA VAL A 239 -7.24 -9.57 -10.29
C VAL A 239 -6.49 -10.84 -10.68
N LEU A 240 -6.75 -11.38 -11.88
CA LEU A 240 -6.03 -12.53 -12.41
C LEU A 240 -4.53 -12.25 -12.55
N GLY A 241 -4.18 -11.09 -13.14
CA GLY A 241 -2.80 -10.63 -13.29
C GLY A 241 -2.08 -10.48 -11.95
N LEU A 242 -2.75 -9.89 -10.96
CA LEU A 242 -2.22 -9.75 -9.60
C LEU A 242 -1.94 -11.12 -8.97
N GLY A 243 -2.86 -12.07 -9.09
CA GLY A 243 -2.67 -13.42 -8.58
C GLY A 243 -1.46 -14.13 -9.20
N TYR A 244 -1.21 -13.90 -10.49
CA TYR A 244 -0.03 -14.41 -11.19
C TYR A 244 1.28 -13.79 -10.67
N ILE A 245 1.30 -12.46 -10.48
CA ILE A 245 2.47 -11.71 -10.00
C ILE A 245 2.84 -12.11 -8.56
N ILE A 246 1.86 -12.21 -7.67
CA ILE A 246 2.05 -12.60 -6.25
C ILE A 246 2.63 -14.03 -6.15
N GLY A 247 2.30 -14.86 -7.10
CA GLY A 247 2.76 -16.23 -7.17
C GLY A 247 1.90 -17.22 -6.37
N LEU A 248 2.04 -18.51 -6.74
CA LEU A 248 1.19 -19.59 -6.26
C LEU A 248 1.12 -19.71 -4.73
N LYS A 249 2.22 -19.54 -4.03
CA LYS A 249 2.29 -19.71 -2.57
C LYS A 249 1.34 -18.76 -1.84
N TYR A 250 1.41 -17.47 -2.13
CA TYR A 250 0.62 -16.44 -1.44
C TYR A 250 -0.81 -16.39 -1.97
N ALA A 251 -1.02 -16.60 -3.26
CA ALA A 251 -2.34 -16.76 -3.84
C ALA A 251 -3.09 -17.95 -3.22
N PHE A 252 -2.40 -19.07 -2.98
CA PHE A 252 -2.95 -20.25 -2.30
C PHE A 252 -3.39 -19.93 -0.86
N PHE A 253 -2.59 -19.20 -0.08
CA PHE A 253 -2.98 -18.82 1.29
C PHE A 253 -4.23 -17.92 1.30
N THR A 254 -4.34 -16.98 0.36
CA THR A 254 -5.53 -16.13 0.21
C THR A 254 -6.76 -16.96 -0.17
N CYS A 255 -6.61 -17.88 -1.11
CA CYS A 255 -7.67 -18.80 -1.52
C CYS A 255 -8.09 -19.71 -0.35
N LEU A 256 -7.13 -20.29 0.37
CA LEU A 256 -7.39 -21.15 1.52
C LEU A 256 -8.15 -20.39 2.62
N GLY A 257 -7.78 -19.15 2.91
CA GLY A 257 -8.51 -18.30 3.86
C GLY A 257 -9.96 -18.09 3.45
N SER A 258 -10.21 -17.81 2.15
CA SER A 258 -11.56 -17.69 1.62
C SER A 258 -12.37 -19.00 1.73
N LEU A 259 -11.75 -20.13 1.40
CA LEU A 259 -12.41 -21.45 1.54
C LEU A 259 -12.76 -21.77 2.99
N VAL A 260 -11.84 -21.53 3.91
CA VAL A 260 -12.10 -21.73 5.37
C VAL A 260 -13.27 -20.88 5.84
N VAL A 261 -13.34 -19.62 5.44
CA VAL A 261 -14.42 -18.73 5.86
C VAL A 261 -15.76 -19.14 5.22
N TRP A 262 -15.81 -19.27 3.91
CA TRP A 262 -17.08 -19.46 3.19
C TRP A 262 -17.60 -20.91 3.17
N TRP A 263 -16.72 -21.89 3.37
CA TRP A 263 -17.10 -23.30 3.29
C TRP A 263 -17.02 -24.04 4.64
N LEU A 264 -16.34 -23.45 5.64
CA LEU A 264 -16.25 -24.05 6.98
C LEU A 264 -16.90 -23.16 8.05
N ILE A 265 -16.48 -21.88 8.16
CA ILE A 265 -16.95 -21.02 9.26
C ILE A 265 -18.41 -20.63 9.05
N VAL A 266 -18.79 -20.09 7.88
CA VAL A 266 -20.16 -19.65 7.61
C VAL A 266 -21.17 -20.79 7.71
N PRO A 267 -20.99 -21.95 7.08
CA PRO A 267 -21.87 -23.10 7.28
C PRO A 267 -21.83 -23.64 8.71
N GLY A 268 -20.64 -23.74 9.31
CA GLY A 268 -20.48 -24.22 10.69
C GLY A 268 -21.24 -23.38 11.70
N MET A 269 -21.18 -22.04 11.57
CA MET A 269 -21.97 -21.13 12.39
C MET A 269 -23.47 -21.38 12.26
N SER A 270 -23.95 -21.60 11.04
CA SER A 270 -25.37 -21.90 10.80
C SER A 270 -25.80 -23.22 11.40
N VAL A 271 -24.93 -24.24 11.42
CA VAL A 271 -25.25 -25.55 12.01
C VAL A 271 -25.21 -25.51 13.54
N ILE A 272 -24.15 -24.91 14.09
CA ILE A 272 -23.92 -24.92 15.56
C ILE A 272 -24.92 -23.99 16.29
N PHE A 273 -25.23 -22.85 15.72
CA PHE A 273 -26.03 -21.79 16.36
C PHE A 273 -27.36 -21.55 15.63
N HIS A 274 -27.91 -22.56 14.95
CA HIS A 274 -29.08 -22.45 14.10
C HIS A 274 -30.23 -21.63 14.69
N ASP A 275 -30.65 -21.97 15.89
CA ASP A 275 -31.79 -21.37 16.57
C ASP A 275 -31.43 -20.23 17.53
N SER A 276 -30.15 -19.83 17.54
CA SER A 276 -29.62 -18.81 18.42
C SER A 276 -29.58 -17.45 17.78
N VAL A 277 -29.86 -16.39 18.54
CA VAL A 277 -29.61 -15.00 18.20
C VAL A 277 -28.36 -14.55 18.93
N LEU A 278 -27.24 -14.37 18.20
CA LEU A 278 -25.96 -13.97 18.78
C LEU A 278 -25.79 -12.45 18.64
N SER A 279 -26.39 -11.71 19.60
CA SER A 279 -26.41 -10.24 19.59
C SER A 279 -25.40 -9.58 20.56
N ALA A 280 -24.49 -10.37 21.16
CA ALA A 280 -23.62 -9.91 22.24
C ALA A 280 -22.75 -8.67 21.87
N TRP A 281 -22.36 -8.51 20.62
CA TRP A 281 -21.55 -7.37 20.13
C TRP A 281 -22.30 -6.42 19.19
N ASP A 282 -23.48 -6.82 18.70
CA ASP A 282 -24.32 -5.97 17.85
C ASP A 282 -25.80 -6.20 18.20
N PRO A 283 -26.40 -5.31 19.02
CA PRO A 283 -27.80 -5.40 19.41
C PRO A 283 -28.81 -5.30 18.26
N SER A 284 -28.37 -4.85 17.05
CA SER A 284 -29.22 -4.78 15.87
C SER A 284 -29.50 -6.16 15.25
N ILE A 285 -28.76 -7.19 15.66
CA ILE A 285 -28.95 -8.56 15.22
C ILE A 285 -30.16 -9.17 15.95
N VAL A 286 -31.28 -9.29 15.24
CA VAL A 286 -32.53 -9.85 15.75
C VAL A 286 -32.91 -11.18 15.10
N LYS A 287 -32.23 -11.58 14.00
CA LYS A 287 -32.46 -12.85 13.30
C LYS A 287 -31.68 -13.99 13.95
N THR A 288 -32.24 -15.19 13.96
CA THR A 288 -31.48 -16.41 14.27
C THR A 288 -30.45 -16.68 13.19
N VAL A 289 -29.32 -17.28 13.55
CA VAL A 289 -28.23 -17.57 12.60
C VAL A 289 -28.68 -18.45 11.43
N GLY A 290 -29.58 -19.42 11.69
CA GLY A 290 -30.17 -20.28 10.68
C GLY A 290 -31.05 -19.55 9.64
N ALA A 291 -31.71 -18.46 10.06
CA ALA A 291 -32.55 -17.64 9.20
C ALA A 291 -31.75 -16.59 8.38
N MET A 292 -30.47 -16.41 8.66
CA MET A 292 -29.60 -15.50 7.95
C MET A 292 -29.13 -16.07 6.61
N SER A 293 -28.91 -15.18 5.63
CA SER A 293 -28.19 -15.54 4.41
C SER A 293 -26.70 -15.79 4.69
N PRO A 294 -25.95 -16.51 3.86
CA PRO A 294 -24.51 -16.69 4.01
C PRO A 294 -23.77 -15.37 4.16
N GLU A 295 -24.17 -14.34 3.40
CA GLU A 295 -23.58 -13.02 3.44
C GLU A 295 -23.89 -12.26 4.73
N GLU A 296 -25.08 -12.45 5.32
CA GLU A 296 -25.44 -11.89 6.63
C GLU A 296 -24.59 -12.54 7.74
N ILE A 297 -24.43 -13.87 7.73
CA ILE A 297 -23.57 -14.60 8.68
C ILE A 297 -22.11 -14.11 8.56
N PHE A 298 -21.63 -13.96 7.33
CA PHE A 298 -20.27 -13.43 7.09
C PHE A 298 -20.12 -12.04 7.70
N ARG A 299 -21.03 -11.12 7.43
CA ARG A 299 -20.95 -9.74 7.93
C ARG A 299 -21.07 -9.66 9.45
N ALA A 300 -22.00 -10.43 10.03
CA ALA A 300 -22.25 -10.39 11.45
C ALA A 300 -21.13 -11.04 12.28
N TYR A 301 -20.55 -12.14 11.82
CA TYR A 301 -19.67 -12.98 12.64
C TYR A 301 -18.32 -13.31 12.01
N ALA A 302 -18.31 -13.95 10.84
CA ALA A 302 -17.08 -14.48 10.24
C ALA A 302 -16.06 -13.39 9.91
N ARG A 303 -16.53 -12.22 9.48
CA ARG A 303 -15.70 -11.05 9.23
C ARG A 303 -14.90 -10.62 10.46
N SER A 304 -15.51 -10.66 11.64
CA SER A 304 -14.85 -10.27 12.90
C SER A 304 -13.69 -11.20 13.27
N ILE A 305 -13.80 -12.50 12.91
CA ILE A 305 -12.69 -13.47 13.07
C ILE A 305 -11.52 -13.09 12.18
N GLY A 306 -11.79 -12.77 10.90
CA GLY A 306 -10.77 -12.30 9.96
C GLY A 306 -10.10 -11.00 10.43
N ILE A 307 -10.87 -10.04 10.90
CA ILE A 307 -10.39 -8.77 11.48
C ILE A 307 -9.45 -9.04 12.66
N GLY A 308 -9.84 -9.92 13.60
CA GLY A 308 -8.98 -10.32 14.72
C GLY A 308 -7.67 -10.99 14.26
N GLY A 309 -7.75 -11.84 13.23
CA GLY A 309 -6.58 -12.47 12.61
C GLY A 309 -5.61 -11.45 12.03
N ILE A 310 -6.11 -10.45 11.29
CA ILE A 310 -5.31 -9.35 10.73
C ILE A 310 -4.68 -8.51 11.84
N ALA A 311 -5.44 -8.18 12.89
CA ALA A 311 -4.94 -7.43 14.03
C ALA A 311 -3.79 -8.18 14.73
N MET A 312 -3.96 -9.47 15.00
CA MET A 312 -2.91 -10.30 15.59
C MET A 312 -1.68 -10.42 14.68
N ALA A 313 -1.87 -10.56 13.38
CA ALA A 313 -0.78 -10.57 12.41
C ALA A 313 0.02 -9.25 12.44
N GLY A 314 -0.65 -8.11 12.61
CA GLY A 314 -0.01 -6.80 12.80
C GLY A 314 0.86 -6.76 14.05
N ILE A 315 0.35 -7.24 15.19
CA ILE A 315 1.10 -7.32 16.47
C ILE A 315 2.34 -8.22 16.31
N ILE A 316 2.15 -9.42 15.74
CA ILE A 316 3.25 -10.37 15.51
C ILE A 316 4.28 -9.75 14.53
N GLY A 317 3.83 -9.01 13.51
CA GLY A 317 4.68 -8.28 12.58
C GLY A 317 5.58 -7.27 13.29
N ILE A 318 5.04 -6.47 14.20
CA ILE A 318 5.80 -5.52 15.02
C ILE A 318 6.84 -6.26 15.88
N ILE A 319 6.45 -7.33 16.57
CA ILE A 319 7.34 -8.12 17.41
C ILE A 319 8.50 -8.69 16.59
N LYS A 320 8.22 -9.28 15.43
CA LYS A 320 9.24 -9.84 14.53
C LYS A 320 10.17 -8.77 13.94
N SER A 321 9.64 -7.57 13.68
CA SER A 321 10.43 -6.46 13.13
C SER A 321 11.19 -5.68 14.20
N TRP A 322 11.08 -6.02 15.49
CA TRP A 322 11.70 -5.28 16.59
C TRP A 322 13.22 -5.15 16.46
N GLY A 323 13.89 -6.21 16.01
CA GLY A 323 15.34 -6.19 15.74
C GLY A 323 15.74 -5.16 14.67
N ILE A 324 14.94 -5.06 13.61
CA ILE A 324 15.14 -4.11 12.50
C ILE A 324 14.93 -2.67 13.00
N ILE A 325 13.85 -2.44 13.75
CA ILE A 325 13.53 -1.14 14.36
C ILE A 325 14.69 -0.69 15.28
N LYS A 326 15.16 -1.57 16.16
CA LYS A 326 16.28 -1.29 17.06
C LYS A 326 17.57 -0.95 16.30
N SER A 327 17.88 -1.67 15.23
CA SER A 327 19.04 -1.42 14.39
C SER A 327 18.97 -0.06 13.70
N ALA A 328 17.82 0.29 13.12
CA ALA A 328 17.63 1.56 12.44
C ALA A 328 17.67 2.76 13.40
N VAL A 329 17.05 2.65 14.57
CA VAL A 329 17.16 3.69 15.64
C VAL A 329 18.62 3.83 16.09
N GLY A 330 19.35 2.72 16.20
CA GLY A 330 20.78 2.75 16.55
C GLY A 330 21.64 3.44 15.49
N LEU A 331 21.37 3.22 14.21
CA LEU A 331 22.05 3.90 13.10
C LEU A 331 21.74 5.41 13.10
N ALA A 332 20.46 5.77 13.21
CA ALA A 332 20.01 7.15 13.30
C ALA A 332 20.67 7.89 14.46
N ALA A 333 20.78 7.26 15.63
CA ALA A 333 21.44 7.85 16.80
C ALA A 333 22.96 8.03 16.61
N LYS A 334 23.62 7.15 15.86
CA LYS A 334 25.05 7.28 15.52
C LYS A 334 25.31 8.42 14.55
N GLU A 335 24.45 8.58 13.54
CA GLU A 335 24.54 9.65 12.55
C GLU A 335 24.25 11.04 13.17
N LEU A 336 23.28 11.14 14.10
CA LEU A 336 23.03 12.36 14.88
C LEU A 336 24.23 12.78 15.72
N LYS A 337 25.05 11.83 16.22
CA LYS A 337 26.24 12.13 17.02
C LYS A 337 27.45 12.55 16.18
N GLY A 338 27.27 12.84 14.89
CA GLY A 338 28.32 13.38 14.03
C GLY A 338 29.44 12.39 13.66
N LYS A 339 29.21 11.10 13.83
CA LYS A 339 30.10 10.01 13.37
C LYS A 339 29.76 9.48 11.99
N SER A 340 29.05 10.27 11.16
CA SER A 340 28.94 9.93 9.75
C SER A 340 30.20 10.42 9.05
N ASP A 341 31.04 9.51 8.65
CA ASP A 341 31.96 9.74 7.54
C ASP A 341 31.06 10.10 6.33
N VAL A 342 30.97 11.40 6.06
CA VAL A 342 30.49 11.89 4.77
C VAL A 342 31.61 11.54 3.80
N ASP A 343 31.64 10.28 3.41
CA ASP A 343 32.56 9.81 2.39
C ASP A 343 32.16 10.50 1.08
N GLU A 344 32.96 11.47 0.65
CA GLU A 344 32.83 12.11 -0.65
C GLU A 344 32.88 11.09 -1.81
N ASN A 345 33.30 9.86 -1.53
CA ASN A 345 33.44 8.73 -2.44
C ASN A 345 32.23 7.79 -2.53
N VAL A 346 31.08 8.10 -1.90
CA VAL A 346 29.89 7.25 -2.02
C VAL A 346 29.39 7.24 -3.45
N LYS A 347 29.29 6.06 -4.06
CA LYS A 347 28.76 5.86 -5.42
C LYS A 347 27.37 6.51 -5.55
N ARG A 348 27.07 7.12 -6.70
CA ARG A 348 25.79 7.79 -7.00
C ARG A 348 24.57 6.98 -6.58
N THR A 349 24.59 5.69 -6.83
CA THR A 349 23.51 4.72 -6.56
C THR A 349 23.32 4.38 -5.08
N GLN A 350 24.12 4.95 -4.20
CA GLN A 350 24.02 4.76 -2.74
C GLN A 350 23.86 6.07 -1.98
N ARG A 351 23.72 7.18 -2.69
CA ARG A 351 23.51 8.51 -2.08
C ARG A 351 22.05 8.71 -1.73
N ASP A 352 21.74 8.72 -0.44
CA ASP A 352 20.44 9.10 0.11
C ASP A 352 20.37 10.59 0.44
N ILE A 353 19.18 11.09 0.78
CA ILE A 353 19.02 12.41 1.40
C ILE A 353 19.75 12.39 2.75
N SER A 354 20.46 13.48 3.07
CA SER A 354 21.21 13.55 4.31
C SER A 354 20.29 13.41 5.53
N PHE A 355 20.74 12.64 6.52
CA PHE A 355 19.97 12.41 7.74
C PHE A 355 19.53 13.68 8.45
N LYS A 356 20.34 14.76 8.36
CA LYS A 356 19.97 16.08 8.89
C LYS A 356 18.70 16.64 8.25
N ILE A 357 18.58 16.51 6.92
CA ILE A 357 17.39 16.95 6.17
C ILE A 357 16.18 16.10 6.58
N ILE A 358 16.36 14.78 6.69
CA ILE A 358 15.30 13.86 7.13
C ILE A 358 14.83 14.20 8.55
N ALA A 359 15.75 14.43 9.49
CA ALA A 359 15.42 14.76 10.86
C ALA A 359 14.70 16.12 10.97
N ILE A 360 15.18 17.15 10.28
CA ILE A 360 14.52 18.45 10.24
C ILE A 360 13.15 18.34 9.56
N GLY A 361 13.07 17.67 8.42
CA GLY A 361 11.81 17.44 7.71
C GLY A 361 10.79 16.69 8.57
N SER A 362 11.21 15.64 9.27
CA SER A 362 10.35 14.90 10.20
C SER A 362 9.86 15.78 11.35
N LEU A 363 10.76 16.59 11.94
CA LEU A 363 10.39 17.50 13.03
C LEU A 363 9.39 18.57 12.56
N VAL A 364 9.63 19.17 11.40
CA VAL A 364 8.72 20.16 10.80
C VAL A 364 7.36 19.52 10.49
N THR A 365 7.35 18.34 9.89
CA THR A 365 6.10 17.65 9.54
C THR A 365 5.33 17.24 10.80
N ILE A 366 5.99 16.75 11.84
CA ILE A 366 5.38 16.46 13.14
C ILE A 366 4.80 17.75 13.76
N LEU A 367 5.51 18.87 13.70
CA LEU A 367 5.02 20.14 14.21
C LEU A 367 3.78 20.62 13.42
N VAL A 368 3.80 20.56 12.10
CA VAL A 368 2.66 20.93 11.26
C VAL A 368 1.46 20.00 11.53
N THR A 369 1.71 18.71 11.70
CA THR A 369 0.66 17.72 12.06
C THR A 369 0.08 18.01 13.44
N PHE A 370 0.92 18.41 14.40
CA PHE A 370 0.48 18.84 15.72
C PHE A 370 -0.43 20.08 15.64
N LEU A 371 -0.02 21.11 14.89
CA LEU A 371 -0.83 22.31 14.69
C LEU A 371 -2.16 21.98 13.97
N PHE A 372 -2.11 21.08 12.99
CA PHE A 372 -3.31 20.58 12.31
C PHE A 372 -4.27 19.88 13.28
N PHE A 373 -3.77 19.04 14.17
CA PHE A 373 -4.61 18.42 15.19
C PHE A 373 -5.13 19.44 16.19
N TRP A 374 -4.29 20.35 16.67
CA TRP A 374 -4.69 21.33 17.67
C TRP A 374 -5.79 22.25 17.20
N PHE A 375 -5.62 22.87 16.02
CA PHE A 375 -6.57 23.84 15.50
C PHE A 375 -7.64 23.23 14.59
N GLY A 376 -7.30 22.20 13.83
CA GLY A 376 -8.18 21.64 12.81
C GLY A 376 -9.09 20.50 13.28
N VAL A 377 -8.67 19.73 14.28
CA VAL A 377 -9.36 18.49 14.67
C VAL A 377 -9.82 18.50 16.13
N MET A 378 -9.01 19.04 17.06
CA MET A 378 -9.25 19.01 18.51
C MET A 378 -9.82 20.33 19.06
N GLU A 379 -10.29 21.21 18.18
CA GLU A 379 -10.96 22.48 18.54
C GLU A 379 -10.21 23.33 19.60
N GLY A 380 -8.88 23.34 19.53
CA GLY A 380 -8.02 24.11 20.45
C GLY A 380 -7.64 23.39 21.74
N ASN A 381 -8.04 22.15 21.96
CA ASN A 381 -7.63 21.40 23.14
C ASN A 381 -6.19 20.88 23.00
N LEU A 382 -5.27 21.54 23.71
CA LEU A 382 -3.85 21.26 23.66
C LEU A 382 -3.50 19.84 24.15
N LEU A 383 -4.15 19.36 25.21
CA LEU A 383 -3.87 18.03 25.77
C LEU A 383 -4.19 16.93 24.77
N PHE A 384 -5.36 17.01 24.15
CA PHE A 384 -5.76 16.01 23.15
C PHE A 384 -4.85 16.06 21.92
N ALA A 385 -4.44 17.26 21.48
CA ALA A 385 -3.51 17.42 20.36
C ALA A 385 -2.13 16.80 20.65
N ILE A 386 -1.58 16.99 21.86
CA ILE A 386 -0.30 16.38 22.28
C ILE A 386 -0.42 14.85 22.28
N ILE A 387 -1.47 14.30 22.86
CA ILE A 387 -1.67 12.84 22.87
C ILE A 387 -1.85 12.30 21.47
N ALA A 388 -2.63 12.98 20.63
CA ALA A 388 -2.85 12.58 19.25
C ALA A 388 -1.54 12.53 18.44
N ILE A 389 -0.69 13.56 18.53
CA ILE A 389 0.56 13.57 17.77
C ILE A 389 1.56 12.54 18.28
N LEU A 390 1.63 12.29 19.58
CA LEU A 390 2.49 11.25 20.14
C LEU A 390 2.05 9.86 19.67
N LEU A 391 0.75 9.58 19.66
CA LEU A 391 0.19 8.32 19.13
C LEU A 391 0.47 8.18 17.66
N VAL A 392 0.14 9.20 16.86
CA VAL A 392 0.31 9.16 15.41
C VAL A 392 1.78 8.98 15.05
N ALA A 393 2.70 9.72 15.65
CA ALA A 393 4.13 9.60 15.37
C ALA A 393 4.66 8.20 15.74
N ALA A 394 4.31 7.70 16.92
CA ALA A 394 4.75 6.38 17.39
C ALA A 394 4.20 5.24 16.52
N ILE A 395 2.90 5.24 16.25
CA ILE A 395 2.26 4.18 15.45
C ILE A 395 2.72 4.25 14.00
N ALA A 396 2.80 5.45 13.39
CA ALA A 396 3.27 5.61 12.02
C ALA A 396 4.71 5.11 11.85
N PHE A 397 5.61 5.45 12.78
CA PHE A 397 6.99 4.98 12.75
C PHE A 397 7.10 3.46 12.84
N LEU A 398 6.38 2.84 13.79
CA LEU A 398 6.38 1.39 13.95
C LEU A 398 5.80 0.68 12.73
N PHE A 399 4.68 1.17 12.24
CA PHE A 399 3.97 0.52 11.12
C PHE A 399 4.64 0.73 9.77
N THR A 400 5.39 1.82 9.59
CA THR A 400 6.22 2.04 8.40
C THR A 400 7.18 0.86 8.18
N THR A 401 7.84 0.41 9.23
CA THR A 401 8.77 -0.73 9.16
C THR A 401 8.04 -2.04 8.84
N VAL A 402 6.87 -2.26 9.45
CA VAL A 402 6.05 -3.46 9.20
C VAL A 402 5.53 -3.47 7.77
N ALA A 403 5.06 -2.33 7.27
CA ALA A 403 4.58 -2.17 5.89
C ALA A 403 5.70 -2.45 4.88
N ALA A 404 6.89 -1.88 5.09
CA ALA A 404 8.06 -2.12 4.25
C ALA A 404 8.44 -3.62 4.20
N ASN A 405 8.43 -4.29 5.35
CA ASN A 405 8.71 -5.73 5.43
C ASN A 405 7.64 -6.57 4.71
N ALA A 406 6.38 -6.23 4.86
CA ALA A 406 5.27 -6.93 4.20
C ALA A 406 5.35 -6.80 2.67
N ILE A 407 5.57 -5.58 2.15
CA ILE A 407 5.77 -5.34 0.71
C ILE A 407 7.00 -6.11 0.19
N ALA A 408 8.09 -6.10 0.93
CA ALA A 408 9.30 -6.81 0.54
C ALA A 408 9.08 -8.33 0.39
N ILE A 409 8.22 -8.93 1.21
CA ILE A 409 7.95 -10.38 1.21
C ILE A 409 6.79 -10.75 0.29
N VAL A 410 5.66 -10.04 0.40
CA VAL A 410 4.38 -10.44 -0.22
C VAL A 410 4.06 -9.61 -1.46
N GLY A 411 4.60 -8.40 -1.56
CA GLY A 411 4.29 -7.45 -2.64
C GLY A 411 2.93 -6.75 -2.48
N SER A 412 2.24 -6.94 -1.36
CA SER A 412 1.00 -6.23 -1.05
C SER A 412 1.09 -5.53 0.30
N ASN A 413 0.51 -4.34 0.36
CA ASN A 413 0.54 -3.52 1.55
C ASN A 413 -0.60 -3.94 2.51
N PRO A 414 -0.32 -4.34 3.76
CA PRO A 414 -1.34 -4.77 4.73
C PRO A 414 -2.09 -3.58 5.36
N VAL A 415 -2.43 -2.57 4.56
CA VAL A 415 -3.02 -1.29 5.02
C VAL A 415 -4.29 -1.52 5.84
N SER A 416 -5.21 -2.37 5.37
CA SER A 416 -6.50 -2.59 6.03
C SER A 416 -6.37 -3.08 7.48
N GLY A 417 -5.45 -4.01 7.74
CA GLY A 417 -5.22 -4.54 9.08
C GLY A 417 -4.54 -3.56 10.01
N MET A 418 -3.52 -2.87 9.52
CA MET A 418 -2.81 -1.85 10.28
C MET A 418 -3.71 -0.63 10.57
N THR A 419 -4.59 -0.27 9.63
CA THR A 419 -5.63 0.74 9.82
C THR A 419 -6.53 0.39 11.00
N LEU A 420 -7.02 -0.84 11.03
CA LEU A 420 -7.87 -1.31 12.11
C LEU A 420 -7.15 -1.21 13.47
N MET A 421 -5.91 -1.68 13.54
CA MET A 421 -5.10 -1.57 14.76
C MET A 421 -4.90 -0.12 15.19
N THR A 422 -4.60 0.77 14.24
CA THR A 422 -4.46 2.21 14.52
C THR A 422 -5.74 2.79 15.09
N LEU A 423 -6.89 2.48 14.49
CA LEU A 423 -8.19 2.98 14.97
C LEU A 423 -8.52 2.44 16.36
N ILE A 424 -8.24 1.15 16.64
CA ILE A 424 -8.46 0.57 17.97
C ILE A 424 -7.59 1.28 18.99
N PHE A 425 -6.28 1.39 18.78
CA PHE A 425 -5.38 2.07 19.73
C PHE A 425 -5.73 3.54 19.92
N ALA A 426 -5.95 4.26 18.82
CA ALA A 426 -6.31 5.67 18.89
C ALA A 426 -7.62 5.88 19.65
N SER A 427 -8.65 5.07 19.36
CA SER A 427 -9.95 5.18 20.03
C SER A 427 -9.87 4.84 21.52
N VAL A 428 -9.18 3.76 21.88
CA VAL A 428 -9.03 3.34 23.29
C VAL A 428 -8.32 4.43 24.10
N VAL A 429 -7.20 4.96 23.57
CA VAL A 429 -6.43 5.98 24.28
C VAL A 429 -7.22 7.30 24.36
N MET A 430 -7.85 7.75 23.27
CA MET A 430 -8.60 9.01 23.26
C MET A 430 -9.84 8.94 24.18
N VAL A 431 -10.53 7.80 24.23
CA VAL A 431 -11.65 7.59 25.17
C VAL A 431 -11.15 7.58 26.62
N ALA A 432 -10.01 6.94 26.89
CA ALA A 432 -9.40 6.92 28.24
C ALA A 432 -9.03 8.30 28.75
N VAL A 433 -8.63 9.20 27.86
CA VAL A 433 -8.30 10.61 28.17
C VAL A 433 -9.56 11.49 28.28
N GLY A 434 -10.72 10.98 27.86
CA GLY A 434 -12.00 11.68 27.99
C GLY A 434 -12.58 12.24 26.68
N LEU A 435 -11.92 12.04 25.54
CA LEU A 435 -12.45 12.45 24.24
C LEU A 435 -13.47 11.41 23.76
N ARG A 436 -14.75 11.76 23.85
CA ARG A 436 -15.88 10.88 23.54
C ARG A 436 -16.85 11.51 22.55
N GLY A 437 -17.79 10.73 22.05
CA GLY A 437 -18.87 11.19 21.16
C GLY A 437 -18.39 11.46 19.72
N PRO A 438 -19.19 12.19 18.93
CA PRO A 438 -18.92 12.43 17.50
C PRO A 438 -17.58 13.10 17.22
N GLY A 439 -17.18 14.07 18.02
CA GLY A 439 -15.85 14.73 17.90
C GLY A 439 -14.69 13.76 18.13
N GLY A 440 -14.82 12.83 19.08
CA GLY A 440 -13.83 11.77 19.33
C GLY A 440 -13.74 10.78 18.17
N MET A 441 -14.86 10.41 17.57
CA MET A 441 -14.88 9.54 16.39
C MET A 441 -14.22 10.21 15.19
N LEU A 442 -14.52 11.47 14.93
CA LEU A 442 -13.90 12.26 13.86
C LEU A 442 -12.39 12.34 14.06
N ALA A 443 -11.95 12.65 15.27
CA ALA A 443 -10.54 12.73 15.63
C ALA A 443 -9.82 11.39 15.38
N ALA A 444 -10.37 10.27 15.85
CA ALA A 444 -9.80 8.95 15.64
C ALA A 444 -9.69 8.60 14.15
N LEU A 445 -10.72 8.92 13.34
CA LEU A 445 -10.70 8.66 11.88
C LEU A 445 -9.66 9.51 11.17
N ILE A 446 -9.48 10.78 11.53
CA ILE A 446 -8.47 11.64 10.94
C ILE A 446 -7.06 11.18 11.36
N MET A 447 -6.84 10.85 12.64
CA MET A 447 -5.59 10.25 13.11
C MET A 447 -5.27 8.96 12.35
N GLY A 448 -6.27 8.08 12.21
CA GLY A 448 -6.19 6.88 11.40
C GLY A 448 -5.81 7.18 9.95
N GLY A 449 -6.41 8.21 9.34
CA GLY A 449 -6.10 8.66 7.99
C GLY A 449 -4.63 9.08 7.82
N VAL A 450 -4.09 9.85 8.76
CA VAL A 450 -2.66 10.24 8.76
C VAL A 450 -1.76 9.00 8.85
N VAL A 451 -1.98 8.14 9.84
CA VAL A 451 -1.16 6.94 10.05
C VAL A 451 -1.26 5.98 8.87
N CYS A 452 -2.48 5.72 8.38
CA CYS A 452 -2.69 4.77 7.30
C CYS A 452 -2.10 5.24 5.98
N THR A 453 -2.16 6.54 5.71
CA THR A 453 -1.47 7.11 4.55
C THR A 453 0.04 7.02 4.72
N ALA A 454 0.58 7.27 5.91
CA ALA A 454 2.01 7.15 6.17
C ALA A 454 2.51 5.72 5.92
N LEU A 455 1.87 4.73 6.48
CA LEU A 455 2.27 3.33 6.29
C LEU A 455 2.06 2.83 4.85
N SER A 456 1.02 3.28 4.18
CA SER A 456 0.73 2.91 2.80
C SER A 456 1.78 3.47 1.84
N VAL A 457 2.07 4.75 1.97
CA VAL A 457 3.10 5.42 1.16
C VAL A 457 4.48 4.82 1.42
N ALA A 458 4.83 4.57 2.68
CA ALA A 458 6.09 3.94 3.02
C ALA A 458 6.24 2.54 2.41
N GLY A 459 5.18 1.72 2.48
CA GLY A 459 5.17 0.39 1.90
C GLY A 459 5.35 0.40 0.38
N SER A 460 4.64 1.26 -0.34
CA SER A 460 4.79 1.39 -1.79
C SER A 460 6.16 1.96 -2.17
N PHE A 461 6.61 2.99 -1.46
CA PHE A 461 7.87 3.67 -1.76
C PHE A 461 9.11 2.78 -1.58
N ILE A 462 9.11 1.81 -0.64
CA ILE A 462 10.24 0.87 -0.53
C ILE A 462 10.36 -0.02 -1.77
N ALA A 463 9.24 -0.37 -2.43
CA ALA A 463 9.25 -1.08 -3.69
C ALA A 463 9.84 -0.22 -4.82
N ASP A 464 9.47 1.06 -4.89
CA ASP A 464 10.03 2.00 -5.86
C ASP A 464 11.53 2.19 -5.67
N LEU A 465 12.00 2.32 -4.44
CA LEU A 465 13.44 2.39 -4.12
C LEU A 465 14.18 1.09 -4.48
N ARG A 466 13.53 -0.06 -4.39
CA ARG A 466 14.09 -1.34 -4.84
C ARG A 466 14.21 -1.40 -6.36
N ILE A 467 13.21 -0.90 -7.11
CA ILE A 467 13.27 -0.75 -8.57
C ILE A 467 14.46 0.14 -8.94
N GLY A 468 14.59 1.28 -8.27
CA GLY A 468 15.71 2.20 -8.46
C GLY A 468 17.08 1.57 -8.22
N TYR A 469 17.20 0.75 -7.18
CA TYR A 469 18.42 0.01 -6.86
C TYR A 469 18.81 -0.97 -7.97
N TRP A 470 17.86 -1.77 -8.46
CA TRP A 470 18.14 -2.72 -9.54
C TRP A 470 18.52 -2.02 -10.85
N LEU A 471 17.87 -0.91 -11.14
CA LEU A 471 18.12 -0.16 -12.39
C LEU A 471 19.28 0.81 -12.27
N GLY A 472 19.68 1.20 -11.06
CA GLY A 472 20.81 2.09 -10.83
C GLY A 472 20.44 3.58 -10.86
N THR A 473 19.24 3.97 -10.45
CA THR A 473 18.89 5.38 -10.22
C THR A 473 19.58 5.94 -8.98
N THR A 474 19.56 7.25 -8.83
CA THR A 474 20.11 7.96 -7.68
C THR A 474 19.03 8.02 -6.58
N PRO A 475 19.18 7.32 -5.43
CA PRO A 475 18.16 7.32 -4.38
C PRO A 475 17.77 8.72 -3.95
N LYS A 476 18.73 9.59 -3.70
CA LYS A 476 18.50 11.00 -3.33
C LYS A 476 17.56 11.75 -4.28
N LYS A 477 17.59 11.43 -5.59
CA LYS A 477 16.70 12.04 -6.60
C LYS A 477 15.31 11.42 -6.62
N GLN A 478 15.20 10.17 -6.19
CA GLN A 478 13.93 9.45 -6.10
C GLN A 478 13.21 9.76 -4.79
N GLU A 479 13.98 10.06 -3.74
CA GLU A 479 13.49 10.45 -2.42
C GLU A 479 13.00 11.90 -2.34
N GLY A 480 13.57 12.80 -3.15
CA GLY A 480 13.27 14.24 -3.18
C GLY A 480 12.21 14.62 -4.16
#